data_ee2868c28b50e88cf613b61087259c59
#
_entry.id   ee2868c28b50e88cf613b61087259c59
#
_cell.length_a   1.000
_cell.length_b   1.000
_cell.length_c   1.000
_cell.angle_alpha   90.00
_cell.angle_beta   90.00
_cell.angle_gamma   90.00
#
_symmetry.space_group_name_H-M   'P 1'
#
loop_
_entity.id
_entity.type
_entity.pdbx_description
1 polymer ?
#
loop_
_entity_poly.entity_id
_entity_poly.type
_entity_poly.pdbx_seq_one_letter_code
_entity_poly.pdbx_strand_id
1 'polypeptide(L)'
;MIANNEYFDGNVKSLGFENSDGRATVGVMEKGQYEFNTGAPEKMTLISGRWELKLPGSDSYVPYEAGVTVSIPGNSAFQLNILEPSAYHCAFV
;
A
#
# COMPACT_ATOMS: atom_id res chain seq x y z
N MET A 1 16.15 -1.25 13.37
CA MET A 1 16.28 0.13 12.83
C MET A 1 15.08 0.44 11.95
N ILE A 2 14.55 1.65 12.07
CA ILE A 2 13.40 2.07 11.27
C ILE A 2 13.91 2.63 9.95
N ALA A 3 13.39 2.08 8.84
CA ALA A 3 13.73 2.55 7.51
C ALA A 3 12.78 3.69 7.12
N ASN A 4 13.31 4.66 6.39
CA ASN A 4 12.55 5.81 5.89
C ASN A 4 12.51 5.74 4.37
N ASN A 5 11.32 5.59 3.80
CA ASN A 5 11.13 5.42 2.36
C ASN A 5 10.31 6.58 1.78
N GLU A 6 10.73 7.05 0.63
CA GLU A 6 10.05 8.16 -0.05
C GLU A 6 9.94 7.85 -1.53
N TYR A 7 8.74 7.99 -2.09
CA TYR A 7 8.43 7.68 -3.49
C TYR A 7 7.63 8.82 -4.12
N PHE A 8 7.65 8.90 -5.45
CA PHE A 8 6.83 9.83 -6.23
C PHE A 8 6.98 11.27 -5.73
N ASP A 9 8.24 11.73 -5.64
CA ASP A 9 8.60 13.11 -5.23
C ASP A 9 8.02 13.50 -3.86
N GLY A 10 7.94 12.54 -2.94
CA GLY A 10 7.46 12.78 -1.59
C GLY A 10 5.96 12.66 -1.41
N ASN A 11 5.23 12.28 -2.45
CA ASN A 11 3.79 12.09 -2.34
C ASN A 11 3.42 10.78 -1.62
N VAL A 12 4.39 9.86 -1.51
CA VAL A 12 4.23 8.62 -0.73
C VAL A 12 5.43 8.50 0.19
N LYS A 13 5.17 8.35 1.48
CA LYS A 13 6.23 8.14 2.49
C LYS A 13 5.83 7.02 3.41
N SER A 14 6.79 6.17 3.74
CA SER A 14 6.56 5.06 4.67
C SER A 14 7.74 4.85 5.59
N LEU A 15 7.47 4.25 6.74
CA LEU A 15 8.48 3.82 7.71
C LEU A 15 8.44 2.30 7.76
N GLY A 16 9.60 1.68 7.56
CA GLY A 16 9.73 0.23 7.62
C GLY A 16 10.23 -0.23 8.98
N PHE A 17 9.69 -1.34 9.45
CA PHE A 17 10.07 -1.91 10.74
C PHE A 17 9.87 -3.42 10.73
N GLU A 18 10.42 -4.08 11.74
CA GLU A 18 10.29 -5.51 11.91
C GLU A 18 10.02 -5.83 13.37
N ASN A 19 9.10 -6.75 13.62
CA ASN A 19 8.79 -7.24 14.96
C ASN A 19 8.48 -8.74 14.89
N SER A 20 7.89 -9.29 15.94
CA SER A 20 7.57 -10.73 15.99
C SER A 20 6.57 -11.17 14.90
N ASP A 21 5.82 -10.26 14.31
CA ASP A 21 4.89 -10.54 13.22
C ASP A 21 5.56 -10.49 11.85
N GLY A 22 6.83 -10.09 11.76
CA GLY A 22 7.59 -9.98 10.53
C GLY A 22 7.83 -8.53 10.12
N ARG A 23 8.19 -8.36 8.85
CA ARG A 23 8.50 -7.04 8.29
C ARG A 23 7.22 -6.34 7.82
N ALA A 24 7.16 -5.05 8.04
CA ALA A 24 6.01 -4.24 7.65
C ALA A 24 6.42 -2.79 7.41
N THR A 25 5.55 -2.05 6.75
CA THR A 25 5.65 -0.58 6.64
C THR A 25 4.34 0.04 7.08
N VAL A 26 4.44 1.27 7.57
CA VAL A 26 3.30 2.15 7.80
C VAL A 26 3.57 3.42 7.03
N GLY A 27 2.60 3.89 6.25
CA GLY A 27 2.84 5.02 5.39
C GLY A 27 1.62 5.89 5.14
N VAL A 28 1.86 6.96 4.41
CA VAL A 28 0.84 7.93 4.00
C VAL A 28 1.03 8.23 2.52
N MET A 29 -0.08 8.31 1.80
CA MET A 29 -0.10 8.66 0.38
C MET A 29 -0.99 9.88 0.17
N GLU A 30 -0.49 10.83 -0.62
CA GLU A 30 -1.31 11.95 -1.09
C GLU A 30 -2.31 11.49 -2.13
N LYS A 31 -3.35 12.29 -2.37
CA LYS A 31 -4.30 12.05 -3.45
C LYS A 31 -3.57 11.93 -4.78
N GLY A 32 -3.91 10.92 -5.56
CA GLY A 32 -3.30 10.69 -6.87
C GLY A 32 -3.38 9.24 -7.29
N GLN A 33 -2.74 8.92 -8.41
CA GLN A 33 -2.68 7.57 -8.94
C GLN A 33 -1.24 7.09 -8.90
N TYR A 34 -1.05 5.85 -8.42
CA TYR A 34 0.28 5.28 -8.24
C TYR A 34 0.30 3.83 -8.72
N GLU A 35 1.47 3.41 -9.22
CA GLU A 35 1.72 2.02 -9.53
C GLU A 35 2.88 1.53 -8.69
N PHE A 36 2.71 0.36 -8.06
CA PHE A 36 3.74 -0.27 -7.26
C PHE A 36 4.04 -1.67 -7.76
N ASN A 37 5.32 -2.03 -7.72
CA ASN A 37 5.76 -3.39 -8.01
C ASN A 37 5.96 -4.13 -6.70
N THR A 38 5.58 -5.41 -6.67
CA THR A 38 5.79 -6.26 -5.51
C THR A 38 6.90 -7.26 -5.77
N GLY A 39 7.74 -7.49 -4.77
CA GLY A 39 8.65 -8.63 -4.74
C GLY A 39 7.99 -9.76 -3.97
N ALA A 40 7.94 -9.65 -2.65
CA ALA A 40 7.20 -10.56 -1.80
C ALA A 40 5.69 -10.27 -1.86
N PRO A 41 4.83 -11.26 -1.57
CA PRO A 41 3.41 -10.99 -1.39
C PRO A 41 3.18 -10.02 -0.23
N GLU A 42 2.11 -9.23 -0.32
CA GLU A 42 1.81 -8.19 0.67
C GLU A 42 0.37 -8.27 1.14
N LYS A 43 0.15 -7.80 2.37
CA LYS A 43 -1.20 -7.54 2.89
C LYS A 43 -1.28 -6.08 3.25
N MET A 44 -2.08 -5.33 2.50
CA MET A 44 -2.25 -3.90 2.72
C MET A 44 -3.57 -3.61 3.40
N THR A 45 -3.50 -2.84 4.48
CA THR A 45 -4.68 -2.42 5.24
C THR A 45 -4.80 -0.91 5.16
N LEU A 46 -5.96 -0.42 4.71
CA LEU A 46 -6.26 1.01 4.76
C LEU A 46 -6.61 1.37 6.21
N ILE A 47 -5.84 2.29 6.79
CA ILE A 47 -6.06 2.74 8.17
C ILE A 47 -7.02 3.92 8.19
N SER A 48 -6.81 4.88 7.29
CA SER A 48 -7.58 6.10 7.22
C SER A 48 -7.53 6.65 5.80
N GLY A 49 -8.62 7.22 5.34
CA GLY A 49 -8.71 7.77 4.00
C GLY A 49 -9.62 6.94 3.10
N ARG A 50 -9.42 7.06 1.80
CA ARG A 50 -10.26 6.37 0.79
C ARG A 50 -9.41 6.04 -0.42
N TRP A 51 -9.44 4.78 -0.82
CA TRP A 51 -8.71 4.35 -2.02
C TRP A 51 -9.44 3.28 -2.80
N GLU A 52 -9.02 3.16 -4.06
CA GLU A 52 -9.42 2.07 -4.95
C GLU A 52 -8.16 1.35 -5.42
N LEU A 53 -8.23 0.04 -5.49
CA LEU A 53 -7.11 -0.78 -5.97
C LEU A 53 -7.50 -1.50 -7.24
N LYS A 54 -6.52 -1.55 -8.16
CA LYS A 54 -6.59 -2.40 -9.35
C LYS A 54 -5.53 -3.47 -9.20
N LEU A 55 -5.97 -4.68 -8.87
CA LEU A 55 -5.07 -5.81 -8.62
C LEU A 55 -4.53 -6.38 -9.93
N PRO A 56 -3.40 -7.12 -9.89
CA PRO A 56 -2.87 -7.78 -11.07
C PRO A 56 -3.91 -8.68 -11.74
N GLY A 57 -4.05 -8.54 -13.07
CA GLY A 57 -5.03 -9.30 -13.83
C GLY A 57 -6.44 -8.75 -13.81
N SER A 58 -6.68 -7.68 -13.07
CA SER A 58 -7.99 -7.01 -13.03
C SER A 58 -8.03 -5.84 -14.01
N ASP A 59 -9.19 -5.61 -14.61
CA ASP A 59 -9.39 -4.50 -15.55
C ASP A 59 -10.01 -3.26 -14.90
N SER A 60 -10.34 -3.32 -13.63
CA SER A 60 -11.04 -2.22 -12.97
C SER A 60 -10.56 -2.01 -11.54
N TYR A 61 -10.72 -0.78 -11.08
CA TYR A 61 -10.48 -0.40 -9.71
C TYR A 61 -11.64 -0.83 -8.83
N VAL A 62 -11.32 -1.34 -7.63
CA VAL A 62 -12.31 -1.73 -6.63
C VAL A 62 -12.10 -0.85 -5.39
N PRO A 63 -13.16 -0.17 -4.91
CA PRO A 63 -13.05 0.65 -3.71
C PRO A 63 -12.97 -0.20 -2.45
N TYR A 64 -12.18 0.27 -1.49
CA TYR A 64 -12.04 -0.36 -0.17
C TYR A 64 -12.17 0.70 0.91
N GLU A 65 -12.82 0.33 2.00
CA GLU A 65 -12.99 1.20 3.15
C GLU A 65 -11.88 1.01 4.17
N ALA A 66 -11.72 1.98 5.06
CA ALA A 66 -10.78 1.88 6.17
C ALA A 66 -11.07 0.62 6.99
N GLY A 67 -10.01 -0.06 7.41
CA GLY A 67 -10.09 -1.31 8.15
C GLY A 67 -10.02 -2.56 7.28
N VAL A 68 -10.17 -2.44 5.96
CA VAL A 68 -10.12 -3.58 5.05
C VAL A 68 -8.69 -3.90 4.65
N THR A 69 -8.34 -5.19 4.73
CA THR A 69 -7.03 -5.70 4.31
C THR A 69 -7.18 -6.42 2.97
N VAL A 70 -6.28 -6.10 2.05
CA VAL A 70 -6.24 -6.70 0.72
C VAL A 70 -4.94 -7.47 0.55
N SER A 71 -5.03 -8.72 0.07
CA SER A 71 -3.85 -9.53 -0.25
C SER A 71 -3.41 -9.23 -1.68
N ILE A 72 -2.12 -8.94 -1.83
CA ILE A 72 -1.53 -8.60 -3.13
C ILE A 72 -0.46 -9.66 -3.44
N PRO A 73 -0.51 -10.30 -4.61
CA PRO A 73 0.46 -11.34 -4.95
C PRO A 73 1.86 -10.76 -5.15
N GLY A 74 2.87 -11.58 -4.93
CA GLY A 74 4.26 -11.22 -5.18
C GLY A 74 4.60 -11.20 -6.65
N ASN A 75 5.76 -10.64 -6.99
CA ASN A 75 6.29 -10.56 -8.35
C ASN A 75 5.27 -9.99 -9.34
N SER A 76 4.57 -8.95 -8.94
CA SER A 76 3.45 -8.37 -9.70
C SER A 76 3.48 -6.85 -9.62
N ALA A 77 2.54 -6.22 -10.32
CA ALA A 77 2.29 -4.79 -10.21
C ALA A 77 0.82 -4.57 -9.90
N PHE A 78 0.54 -3.60 -9.07
CA PHE A 78 -0.83 -3.17 -8.77
C PHE A 78 -0.92 -1.65 -8.81
N GLN A 79 -2.13 -1.14 -8.95
CA GLN A 79 -2.37 0.28 -9.11
C GLN A 79 -3.31 0.77 -8.01
N LEU A 80 -3.03 1.98 -7.54
CA LEU A 80 -3.80 2.64 -6.49
C LEU A 80 -4.35 3.96 -7.02
N ASN A 81 -5.62 4.19 -6.80
CA ASN A 81 -6.23 5.49 -6.97
C ASN A 81 -6.57 6.01 -5.57
N ILE A 82 -5.79 6.98 -5.09
CA ILE A 82 -5.96 7.55 -3.76
C ILE A 82 -6.89 8.74 -3.88
N LEU A 83 -8.09 8.60 -3.34
CA LEU A 83 -9.17 9.59 -3.49
C LEU A 83 -9.01 10.77 -2.54
N GLU A 84 -8.34 10.56 -1.42
CA GLU A 84 -7.96 11.60 -0.45
C GLU A 84 -6.71 11.10 0.29
N PRO A 85 -5.93 11.98 0.94
CA PRO A 85 -4.74 11.52 1.66
C PRO A 85 -5.06 10.36 2.59
N SER A 86 -4.30 9.29 2.49
CA SER A 86 -4.62 8.01 3.12
C SER A 86 -3.42 7.44 3.86
N ALA A 87 -3.68 6.83 5.00
CA ALA A 87 -2.69 6.11 5.79
C ALA A 87 -2.92 4.61 5.67
N TYR A 88 -1.84 3.84 5.65
CA TYR A 88 -1.92 2.40 5.43
C TYR A 88 -0.86 1.63 6.20
N HIS A 89 -1.12 0.34 6.39
CA HIS A 89 -0.17 -0.64 6.91
C HIS A 89 0.04 -1.70 5.83
N CYS A 90 1.29 -2.04 5.56
CA CYS A 90 1.64 -3.07 4.58
C CYS A 90 2.52 -4.13 5.26
N ALA A 91 2.01 -5.35 5.35
CA ALA A 91 2.76 -6.49 5.87
C ALA A 91 3.32 -7.31 4.70
N PHE A 92 4.59 -7.68 4.80
CA PHE A 92 5.22 -8.57 3.82
C PHE A 92 5.11 -10.01 4.32
N VAL A 93 4.60 -10.88 3.48
CA VAL A 93 4.34 -12.28 3.86
C VAL A 93 5.06 -13.27 2.96
#